data_9824bb683fe019fe28c0122afede252e
#
_entry.id   9824bb683fe019fe28c0122afede252e
#
_cell.length_a   1.000
_cell.length_b   1.000
_cell.length_c   1.000
_cell.angle_alpha   90.00
_cell.angle_beta   90.00
_cell.angle_gamma   90.00
#
_symmetry.space_group_name_H-M   'P 1'
#
loop_
_entity.id
_entity.type
_entity.pdbx_description
1 polymer ?
#
loop_
_entity_poly.entity_id
_entity_poly.type
_entity_poly.pdbx_seq_one_letter_code
_entity_poly.pdbx_strand_id
1 'polypeptide(L)'
;RVLSEMQELGLAATELGSDGYLPSDPCELREACARYDLEMIGGFVPVVLHDPAQRDASLAAAERAAALMGGAGGHLFITSMVTSFDWAPRLEIDAAAWDYAAAMLDEIEEIVAAHGMSQAIHPHLGTMIERPSDVKNVLERSQVGWTFDMGHLMIGGYDLSLIHI
;
A
#
# COMPACT_ATOMS: atom_id res chain seq x y z
N ARG A 1 13.33 -16.33 -11.82
CA ARG A 1 14.33 -16.64 -10.79
C ARG A 1 13.74 -16.42 -9.38
N VAL A 2 13.31 -15.21 -8.99
CA VAL A 2 12.81 -14.96 -7.63
C VAL A 2 11.61 -15.84 -7.28
N LEU A 3 10.61 -15.97 -8.16
CA LEU A 3 9.44 -16.83 -7.89
C LEU A 3 9.85 -18.31 -7.67
N SER A 4 10.86 -18.82 -8.41
CA SER A 4 11.37 -20.19 -8.16
C SER A 4 12.09 -20.32 -6.82
N GLU A 5 12.84 -19.29 -6.42
CA GLU A 5 13.48 -19.24 -5.10
C GLU A 5 12.44 -19.19 -3.97
N MET A 6 11.34 -18.43 -4.15
CA MET A 6 10.23 -18.42 -3.21
C MET A 6 9.56 -19.78 -3.06
N GLN A 7 9.31 -20.47 -4.18
CA GLN A 7 8.77 -21.83 -4.17
C GLN A 7 9.72 -22.81 -3.45
N GLU A 8 11.03 -22.78 -3.76
CA GLU A 8 12.04 -23.61 -3.10
C GLU A 8 12.12 -23.37 -1.59
N LEU A 9 11.85 -22.14 -1.13
CA LEU A 9 11.76 -21.77 0.28
C LEU A 9 10.42 -22.16 0.93
N GLY A 10 9.47 -22.70 0.16
CA GLY A 10 8.16 -23.11 0.67
C GLY A 10 7.21 -21.94 0.93
N LEU A 11 7.42 -20.78 0.30
CA LEU A 11 6.45 -19.68 0.38
C LEU A 11 5.21 -20.04 -0.46
N ALA A 12 4.03 -19.66 0.04
CA ALA A 12 2.75 -19.93 -0.59
C ALA A 12 2.17 -18.73 -1.35
N ALA A 13 2.71 -17.53 -1.14
CA ALA A 13 2.15 -16.30 -1.68
C ALA A 13 3.23 -15.25 -2.00
N THR A 14 2.88 -14.29 -2.85
CA THR A 14 3.74 -13.16 -3.20
C THR A 14 2.93 -11.87 -3.34
N GLU A 15 3.60 -10.73 -3.18
CA GLU A 15 3.10 -9.42 -3.56
C GLU A 15 3.53 -9.06 -5.00
N LEU A 16 2.86 -8.06 -5.60
CA LEU A 16 3.12 -7.62 -6.97
C LEU A 16 4.57 -7.14 -7.21
N GLY A 17 5.16 -6.47 -6.21
CA GLY A 17 6.47 -5.84 -6.36
C GLY A 17 6.43 -4.58 -7.22
N SER A 18 7.61 -4.12 -7.66
CA SER A 18 7.76 -2.93 -8.47
C SER A 18 7.25 -3.11 -9.91
N ASP A 19 6.82 -2.02 -10.53
CA ASP A 19 6.37 -2.00 -11.93
C ASP A 19 7.37 -2.67 -12.88
N GLY A 20 6.85 -3.52 -13.77
CA GLY A 20 7.65 -4.25 -14.76
C GLY A 20 8.37 -5.48 -14.22
N TYR A 21 8.26 -5.79 -12.93
CA TYR A 21 8.84 -6.99 -12.33
C TYR A 21 8.02 -8.25 -12.64
N LEU A 22 6.70 -8.14 -12.55
CA LEU A 22 5.74 -9.17 -12.92
C LEU A 22 4.90 -8.70 -14.13
N PRO A 23 4.15 -9.60 -14.79
CA PRO A 23 3.27 -9.22 -15.89
C PRO A 23 2.25 -8.14 -15.50
N SER A 24 1.94 -7.25 -16.44
CA SER A 24 0.94 -6.19 -16.28
C SER A 24 -0.47 -6.56 -16.76
N ASP A 25 -0.66 -7.78 -17.26
CA ASP A 25 -1.97 -8.36 -17.55
C ASP A 25 -2.39 -9.26 -16.38
N PRO A 26 -3.61 -9.14 -15.85
CA PRO A 26 -4.06 -9.91 -14.69
C PRO A 26 -4.04 -11.44 -14.90
N CYS A 27 -4.37 -11.92 -16.10
CA CYS A 27 -4.35 -13.35 -16.42
C CYS A 27 -2.91 -13.86 -16.46
N GLU A 28 -2.02 -13.16 -17.16
CA GLU A 28 -0.60 -13.49 -17.23
C GLU A 28 0.06 -13.45 -15.85
N LEU A 29 -0.30 -12.46 -15.03
CA LEU A 29 0.21 -12.34 -13.66
C LEU A 29 -0.19 -13.55 -12.81
N ARG A 30 -1.48 -13.90 -12.82
CA ARG A 30 -1.98 -15.08 -12.11
C ARG A 30 -1.28 -16.37 -12.58
N GLU A 31 -1.14 -16.57 -13.89
CA GLU A 31 -0.44 -17.72 -14.45
C GLU A 31 1.04 -17.76 -14.09
N ALA A 32 1.70 -16.58 -14.06
CA ALA A 32 3.10 -16.49 -13.66
C ALA A 32 3.32 -16.92 -12.20
N CYS A 33 2.44 -16.52 -11.27
CA CYS A 33 2.47 -16.97 -9.89
C CYS A 33 2.12 -18.46 -9.75
N ALA A 34 1.07 -18.92 -10.42
CA ALA A 34 0.60 -20.30 -10.36
C ALA A 34 1.64 -21.32 -10.84
N ARG A 35 2.53 -20.96 -11.78
CA ARG A 35 3.64 -21.82 -12.23
C ARG A 35 4.62 -22.19 -11.11
N TYR A 36 4.63 -21.45 -10.04
CA TYR A 36 5.50 -21.64 -8.89
C TYR A 36 4.72 -21.94 -7.60
N ASP A 37 3.45 -22.36 -7.73
CA ASP A 37 2.53 -22.63 -6.60
C ASP A 37 2.39 -21.45 -5.65
N LEU A 38 2.45 -20.20 -6.17
CA LEU A 38 2.31 -18.97 -5.44
C LEU A 38 0.95 -18.32 -5.70
N GLU A 39 0.32 -17.77 -4.66
CA GLU A 39 -0.85 -16.91 -4.78
C GLU A 39 -0.43 -15.44 -4.85
N MET A 40 -1.05 -14.64 -5.73
CA MET A 40 -0.97 -13.19 -5.68
C MET A 40 -1.88 -12.69 -4.55
N ILE A 41 -1.31 -12.11 -3.49
CA ILE A 41 -2.12 -11.63 -2.35
C ILE A 41 -2.42 -10.14 -2.42
N GLY A 42 -1.59 -9.35 -3.09
CA GLY A 42 -1.74 -7.90 -3.16
C GLY A 42 -0.44 -7.20 -3.50
N GLY A 43 -0.30 -5.95 -3.07
CA GLY A 43 0.94 -5.23 -3.30
C GLY A 43 0.95 -3.83 -2.72
N PHE A 44 2.16 -3.30 -2.57
CA PHE A 44 2.45 -1.96 -2.11
C PHE A 44 2.22 -0.94 -3.23
N VAL A 45 1.37 0.06 -2.98
CA VAL A 45 0.99 1.07 -3.98
C VAL A 45 1.28 2.47 -3.44
N PRO A 46 2.31 3.16 -4.00
CA PRO A 46 2.59 4.54 -3.62
C PRO A 46 1.55 5.49 -4.22
N VAL A 47 1.01 6.38 -3.39
CA VAL A 47 0.03 7.42 -3.79
C VAL A 47 0.31 8.73 -3.06
N VAL A 48 0.02 9.86 -3.71
CA VAL A 48 0.12 11.19 -3.13
C VAL A 48 -1.26 11.62 -2.64
N LEU A 49 -1.46 11.66 -1.32
CA LEU A 49 -2.78 11.89 -0.72
C LEU A 49 -2.98 13.31 -0.18
N HIS A 50 -1.89 14.07 0.06
CA HIS A 50 -1.93 15.38 0.72
C HIS A 50 -2.04 16.57 -0.25
N ASP A 51 -1.81 16.34 -1.54
CA ASP A 51 -1.81 17.40 -2.57
C ASP A 51 -3.01 17.23 -3.52
N PRO A 52 -4.00 18.15 -3.48
CA PRO A 52 -5.14 18.13 -4.39
C PRO A 52 -4.77 18.14 -5.88
N ALA A 53 -3.63 18.70 -6.25
CA ALA A 53 -3.17 18.70 -7.64
C ALA A 53 -2.77 17.30 -8.14
N GLN A 54 -2.49 16.37 -7.24
CA GLN A 54 -2.13 14.98 -7.55
C GLN A 54 -3.32 13.99 -7.43
N ARG A 55 -4.52 14.48 -7.11
CA ARG A 55 -5.70 13.65 -6.89
C ARG A 55 -5.95 12.67 -8.03
N ASP A 56 -6.13 13.19 -9.24
CA ASP A 56 -6.50 12.37 -10.40
C ASP A 56 -5.40 11.34 -10.75
N ALA A 57 -4.13 11.73 -10.61
CA ALA A 57 -3.00 10.83 -10.82
C ALA A 57 -2.97 9.70 -9.78
N SER A 58 -3.24 10.01 -8.51
CA SER A 58 -3.27 9.05 -7.39
C SER A 58 -4.45 8.07 -7.52
N LEU A 59 -5.65 8.56 -7.84
CA LEU A 59 -6.82 7.69 -8.06
C LEU A 59 -6.62 6.80 -9.29
N ALA A 60 -6.05 7.33 -10.39
CA ALA A 60 -5.73 6.52 -11.56
C ALA A 60 -4.64 5.47 -11.28
N ALA A 61 -3.68 5.75 -10.41
CA ALA A 61 -2.69 4.77 -9.99
C ALA A 61 -3.33 3.67 -9.14
N ALA A 62 -4.22 4.03 -8.20
CA ALA A 62 -4.97 3.10 -7.38
C ALA A 62 -5.86 2.18 -8.24
N GLU A 63 -6.61 2.74 -9.18
CA GLU A 63 -7.47 1.99 -10.10
C GLU A 63 -6.68 0.96 -10.92
N ARG A 64 -5.55 1.38 -11.53
CA ARG A 64 -4.71 0.46 -12.31
C ARG A 64 -4.15 -0.68 -11.48
N ALA A 65 -3.67 -0.36 -10.27
CA ALA A 65 -3.10 -1.37 -9.38
C ALA A 65 -4.16 -2.33 -8.84
N ALA A 66 -5.34 -1.81 -8.43
CA ALA A 66 -6.45 -2.63 -7.96
C ALA A 66 -7.00 -3.55 -9.06
N ALA A 67 -7.18 -3.03 -10.28
CA ALA A 67 -7.62 -3.82 -11.43
C ALA A 67 -6.63 -4.95 -11.75
N LEU A 68 -5.33 -4.69 -11.74
CA LEU A 68 -4.30 -5.67 -11.98
C LEU A 68 -4.26 -6.75 -10.89
N MET A 69 -4.14 -6.34 -9.64
CA MET A 69 -4.00 -7.27 -8.51
C MET A 69 -5.30 -8.04 -8.25
N GLY A 70 -6.44 -7.36 -8.20
CA GLY A 70 -7.74 -8.00 -7.99
C GLY A 70 -8.08 -8.97 -9.13
N GLY A 71 -7.82 -8.59 -10.39
CA GLY A 71 -7.97 -9.48 -11.55
C GLY A 71 -7.07 -10.71 -11.52
N ALA A 72 -5.92 -10.63 -10.86
CA ALA A 72 -5.01 -11.75 -10.65
C ALA A 72 -5.37 -12.63 -9.43
N GLY A 73 -6.35 -12.24 -8.61
CA GLY A 73 -6.79 -12.94 -7.41
C GLY A 73 -6.31 -12.31 -6.10
N GLY A 74 -5.63 -11.16 -6.17
CA GLY A 74 -5.21 -10.40 -5.00
C GLY A 74 -6.40 -9.88 -4.20
N HIS A 75 -6.20 -9.73 -2.89
CA HIS A 75 -7.26 -9.30 -1.98
C HIS A 75 -6.81 -8.18 -1.02
N LEU A 76 -5.52 -7.79 -1.06
CA LEU A 76 -4.96 -6.77 -0.19
C LEU A 76 -4.29 -5.66 -1.01
N PHE A 77 -4.78 -4.43 -0.84
CA PHE A 77 -4.19 -3.22 -1.42
C PHE A 77 -3.44 -2.45 -0.33
N ILE A 78 -2.12 -2.42 -0.42
CA ILE A 78 -1.27 -1.79 0.60
C ILE A 78 -0.93 -0.36 0.16
N THR A 79 -1.68 0.60 0.70
CA THR A 79 -1.50 2.03 0.42
C THR A 79 -0.28 2.58 1.13
N SER A 80 0.60 3.25 0.40
CA SER A 80 1.69 4.02 0.98
C SER A 80 1.60 5.48 0.57
N MET A 81 1.49 6.38 1.56
CA MET A 81 1.38 7.81 1.33
C MET A 81 2.77 8.41 1.09
N VAL A 82 3.13 8.60 -0.18
CA VAL A 82 4.39 9.25 -0.56
C VAL A 82 4.23 10.76 -0.72
N THR A 83 5.35 11.49 -0.62
CA THR A 83 5.39 12.94 -0.85
C THR A 83 5.16 13.29 -2.32
N SER A 84 5.73 12.47 -3.21
CA SER A 84 5.56 12.58 -4.66
C SER A 84 5.87 11.24 -5.31
N PHE A 85 5.46 11.03 -6.55
CA PHE A 85 5.71 9.77 -7.26
C PHE A 85 7.19 9.50 -7.57
N ASP A 86 8.05 10.50 -7.49
CA ASP A 86 9.51 10.38 -7.59
C ASP A 86 10.22 10.26 -6.21
N TRP A 87 9.45 9.96 -5.16
CA TRP A 87 9.95 9.72 -3.81
C TRP A 87 10.73 10.89 -3.22
N ALA A 88 10.21 12.11 -3.39
CA ALA A 88 10.77 13.29 -2.72
C ALA A 88 10.80 13.10 -1.18
N PRO A 89 11.75 13.73 -0.48
CA PRO A 89 11.83 13.64 0.96
C PRO A 89 10.52 14.02 1.65
N ARG A 90 10.23 13.36 2.78
CA ARG A 90 9.09 13.64 3.65
C ARG A 90 9.01 15.14 4.00
N LEU A 91 7.81 15.67 4.02
CA LEU A 91 7.52 17.04 4.44
C LEU A 91 6.50 17.08 5.58
N GLU A 92 6.45 18.17 6.31
CA GLU A 92 5.38 18.43 7.30
C GLU A 92 4.18 19.03 6.59
N ILE A 93 2.99 18.56 6.91
CA ILE A 93 1.71 19.08 6.40
C ILE A 93 0.81 19.53 7.54
N ASP A 94 -0.09 20.45 7.26
CA ASP A 94 -1.03 20.99 8.22
C ASP A 94 -2.26 20.07 8.43
N ALA A 95 -3.13 20.46 9.35
CA ALA A 95 -4.33 19.70 9.67
C ALA A 95 -5.28 19.57 8.45
N ALA A 96 -5.39 20.60 7.63
CA ALA A 96 -6.27 20.58 6.47
C ALA A 96 -5.77 19.57 5.40
N ALA A 97 -4.46 19.48 5.21
CA ALA A 97 -3.86 18.47 4.32
C ALA A 97 -4.01 17.05 4.88
N TRP A 98 -3.97 16.87 6.21
CA TRP A 98 -4.30 15.57 6.83
C TRP A 98 -5.77 15.19 6.67
N ASP A 99 -6.69 16.15 6.84
CA ASP A 99 -8.13 15.92 6.62
C ASP A 99 -8.39 15.56 5.15
N TYR A 100 -7.72 16.22 4.21
CA TYR A 100 -7.79 15.89 2.79
C TYR A 100 -7.23 14.49 2.50
N ALA A 101 -6.08 14.14 3.08
CA ALA A 101 -5.48 12.81 2.91
C ALA A 101 -6.41 11.70 3.42
N ALA A 102 -7.12 11.93 4.52
CA ALA A 102 -8.11 10.98 5.04
C ALA A 102 -9.28 10.79 4.06
N ALA A 103 -9.80 11.87 3.48
CA ALA A 103 -10.85 11.78 2.47
C ALA A 103 -10.37 11.03 1.21
N MET A 104 -9.11 11.22 0.81
CA MET A 104 -8.51 10.47 -0.30
C MET A 104 -8.38 8.96 0.00
N LEU A 105 -8.12 8.58 1.27
CA LEU A 105 -8.11 7.16 1.66
C LEU A 105 -9.49 6.53 1.48
N ASP A 106 -10.57 7.24 1.81
CA ASP A 106 -11.94 6.76 1.62
C ASP A 106 -12.26 6.58 0.12
N GLU A 107 -11.83 7.52 -0.74
CA GLU A 107 -12.01 7.40 -2.20
C GLU A 107 -11.23 6.19 -2.78
N ILE A 108 -10.03 5.93 -2.28
CA ILE A 108 -9.24 4.76 -2.68
C ILE A 108 -9.91 3.47 -2.18
N GLU A 109 -10.48 3.45 -0.98
CA GLU A 109 -11.22 2.29 -0.46
C GLU A 109 -12.39 1.92 -1.38
N GLU A 110 -13.14 2.90 -1.90
CA GLU A 110 -14.22 2.64 -2.87
C GLU A 110 -13.70 1.97 -4.15
N ILE A 111 -12.57 2.46 -4.68
CA ILE A 111 -11.92 1.87 -5.86
C ILE A 111 -11.49 0.43 -5.56
N VAL A 112 -10.79 0.23 -4.46
CA VAL A 112 -10.23 -1.06 -4.04
C VAL A 112 -11.34 -2.09 -3.81
N ALA A 113 -12.42 -1.68 -3.14
CA ALA A 113 -13.59 -2.52 -2.88
C ALA A 113 -14.31 -2.93 -4.18
N ALA A 114 -14.37 -2.04 -5.19
CA ALA A 114 -14.94 -2.37 -6.50
C ALA A 114 -14.19 -3.50 -7.22
N HIS A 115 -12.91 -3.70 -6.90
CA HIS A 115 -12.09 -4.81 -7.40
C HIS A 115 -12.04 -6.02 -6.44
N GLY A 116 -12.89 -6.05 -5.40
CA GLY A 116 -12.97 -7.17 -4.43
C GLY A 116 -11.80 -7.26 -3.46
N MET A 117 -11.07 -6.17 -3.29
CA MET A 117 -9.91 -6.08 -2.40
C MET A 117 -10.23 -5.25 -1.14
N SER A 118 -9.38 -5.34 -0.14
CA SER A 118 -9.41 -4.51 1.07
C SER A 118 -8.18 -3.61 1.12
N GLN A 119 -8.34 -2.38 1.56
CA GLN A 119 -7.26 -1.42 1.73
C GLN A 119 -6.60 -1.55 3.12
N ALA A 120 -5.28 -1.42 3.16
CA ALA A 120 -4.53 -1.21 4.39
C ALA A 120 -3.45 -0.15 4.17
N ILE A 121 -3.29 0.78 5.12
CA ILE A 121 -2.22 1.78 5.07
C ILE A 121 -0.93 1.22 5.65
N HIS A 122 0.20 1.51 5.02
CA HIS A 122 1.52 1.03 5.45
C HIS A 122 2.38 2.19 5.96
N PRO A 123 2.67 2.27 7.26
CA PRO A 123 3.71 3.15 7.78
C PRO A 123 5.07 2.71 7.23
N HIS A 124 5.77 3.62 6.55
CA HIS A 124 7.03 3.28 5.90
C HIS A 124 8.04 4.42 6.03
N LEU A 125 9.32 4.05 6.28
CA LEU A 125 10.42 5.00 6.35
C LEU A 125 10.52 5.83 5.06
N GLY A 126 10.65 7.15 5.20
CA GLY A 126 10.75 8.07 4.07
C GLY A 126 9.42 8.42 3.40
N THR A 127 8.30 7.92 3.91
CA THR A 127 6.95 8.30 3.45
C THR A 127 6.32 9.35 4.36
N MET A 128 5.12 9.80 4.04
CA MET A 128 4.39 10.77 4.85
C MET A 128 3.88 10.19 6.17
N ILE A 129 3.80 8.85 6.30
CA ILE A 129 3.37 8.15 7.51
C ILE A 129 4.57 7.34 8.03
N GLU A 130 5.43 8.02 8.76
CA GLU A 130 6.67 7.45 9.33
C GLU A 130 6.68 7.54 10.86
N ARG A 131 6.29 8.69 11.41
CA ARG A 131 6.45 9.03 12.83
C ARG A 131 5.18 8.74 13.64
N PRO A 132 5.28 8.63 14.98
CA PRO A 132 4.11 8.48 15.86
C PRO A 132 3.02 9.54 15.65
N SER A 133 3.42 10.79 15.38
CA SER A 133 2.49 11.88 15.05
C SER A 133 1.71 11.63 13.76
N ASP A 134 2.35 11.05 12.75
CA ASP A 134 1.72 10.80 11.46
C ASP A 134 0.69 9.68 11.57
N VAL A 135 1.07 8.57 12.23
CA VAL A 135 0.16 7.46 12.54
C VAL A 135 -1.04 7.96 13.34
N LYS A 136 -0.82 8.81 14.37
CA LYS A 136 -1.89 9.42 15.14
C LYS A 136 -2.84 10.25 14.26
N ASN A 137 -2.30 11.05 13.33
CA ASN A 137 -3.12 11.83 12.40
C ASN A 137 -4.06 10.96 11.57
N VAL A 138 -3.58 9.82 11.08
CA VAL A 138 -4.42 8.87 10.31
C VAL A 138 -5.45 8.19 11.22
N LEU A 139 -5.05 7.68 12.41
CA LEU A 139 -5.94 7.01 13.35
C LEU A 139 -7.09 7.90 13.83
N GLU A 140 -6.87 9.22 13.95
CA GLU A 140 -7.88 10.17 14.38
C GLU A 140 -8.85 10.58 13.27
N ARG A 141 -8.52 10.33 11.99
CA ARG A 141 -9.25 10.85 10.83
C ARG A 141 -9.82 9.79 9.89
N SER A 142 -9.30 8.56 9.92
CA SER A 142 -9.69 7.49 8.99
C SER A 142 -9.93 6.18 9.72
N GLN A 143 -10.77 5.34 9.12
CA GLN A 143 -11.01 3.96 9.56
C GLN A 143 -10.27 2.94 8.71
N VAL A 144 -9.33 3.39 7.86
CA VAL A 144 -8.54 2.51 6.98
C VAL A 144 -7.84 1.41 7.79
N GLY A 145 -7.78 0.20 7.24
CA GLY A 145 -7.01 -0.90 7.80
C GLY A 145 -5.51 -0.60 7.88
N TRP A 146 -4.76 -1.35 8.68
CA TRP A 146 -3.32 -1.12 8.88
C TRP A 146 -2.50 -2.34 8.51
N THR A 147 -1.43 -2.13 7.75
CA THR A 147 -0.31 -3.08 7.64
C THR A 147 0.61 -2.83 8.82
N PHE A 148 0.66 -3.77 9.75
CA PHE A 148 1.43 -3.62 10.98
C PHE A 148 2.91 -4.00 10.74
N ASP A 149 3.69 -3.03 10.26
CA ASP A 149 5.15 -3.19 10.10
C ASP A 149 5.90 -2.71 11.34
N MET A 150 6.30 -3.65 12.18
CA MET A 150 7.04 -3.36 13.41
C MET A 150 8.41 -2.73 13.13
N GLY A 151 9.08 -3.10 12.03
CA GLY A 151 10.39 -2.58 11.68
C GLY A 151 10.32 -1.09 11.37
N HIS A 152 9.42 -0.69 10.47
CA HIS A 152 9.22 0.71 10.12
C HIS A 152 8.70 1.55 11.28
N LEU A 153 7.76 1.03 12.07
CA LEU A 153 7.27 1.73 13.26
C LEU A 153 8.39 1.99 14.28
N MET A 154 9.24 1.02 14.56
CA MET A 154 10.40 1.20 15.47
C MET A 154 11.38 2.24 14.94
N ILE A 155 11.73 2.19 13.65
CA ILE A 155 12.64 3.15 13.01
C ILE A 155 12.01 4.55 13.06
N GLY A 156 10.69 4.67 12.87
CA GLY A 156 9.93 5.92 12.99
C GLY A 156 9.82 6.47 14.42
N GLY A 157 10.29 5.72 15.42
CA GLY A 157 10.31 6.16 16.82
C GLY A 157 9.15 5.66 17.69
N TYR A 158 8.40 4.64 17.24
CA TYR A 158 7.37 4.00 18.05
C TYR A 158 7.96 3.11 19.14
N ASP A 159 7.43 3.22 20.34
CA ASP A 159 7.66 2.26 21.41
C ASP A 159 6.65 1.11 21.29
N LEU A 160 7.08 0.00 20.71
CA LEU A 160 6.21 -1.17 20.53
C LEU A 160 5.85 -1.88 21.84
N SER A 161 6.50 -1.55 22.96
CA SER A 161 6.14 -2.10 24.28
C SER A 161 4.73 -1.69 24.71
N LEU A 162 4.20 -0.61 24.13
CA LEU A 162 2.86 -0.09 24.38
C LEU A 162 1.75 -0.83 23.61
N ILE A 163 2.08 -1.72 22.69
CA ILE A 163 1.09 -2.43 21.84
C ILE A 163 0.44 -3.62 22.56
N HIS A 164 0.96 -4.02 23.70
CA HIS A 164 0.45 -5.13 24.49
C HIS A 164 -0.63 -4.77 25.51
N ILE A 165 -1.24 -3.60 25.34
CA ILE A 165 -2.29 -3.14 26.27
C ILE A 165 -3.67 -3.46 25.70
#